data_821ddede3b3b917fd40bc30ceebbdefd
#
_entry.id   821ddede3b3b917fd40bc30ceebbdefd
#
_cell.length_a   1.000
_cell.length_b   1.000
_cell.length_c   1.000
_cell.angle_alpha   90.00
_cell.angle_beta   90.00
_cell.angle_gamma   90.00
#
_symmetry.space_group_name_H-M   'P 1'
#
loop_
_entity.id
_entity.type
_entity.pdbx_description
1 polymer ?
#
loop_
_entity_poly.entity_id
_entity_poly.type
_entity_poly.pdbx_seq_one_letter_code
_entity_poly.pdbx_strand_id
1 'polypeptide(L)'
;MPAATQSVIKPASHGVSPATADLVALKSRQQASWSSGDYAIVGTTLQIVGEELCEALDLRAGQKVLDVAAGNGNATLAAARRWCQVTSTDYVPSLLECGRARASAEGLKVAFKVADAEALPFDDGAFDAVVSTFGVMFTPNQDRAASELLRVCRPGGQIGLANWTPDGFIGQMFKILGKYLPPPAGAKSPALWGSRARR
;
A
#
# COMPACT_ATOMS: atom_id res chain seq x y z
N MET A 1 27.53 31.79 -52.43
CA MET A 1 26.67 30.75 -51.85
C MET A 1 27.25 30.40 -50.49
N PRO A 2 26.65 30.86 -49.38
CA PRO A 2 27.09 30.43 -48.02
C PRO A 2 26.46 29.10 -47.64
N ALA A 3 27.25 28.21 -47.05
CA ALA A 3 26.88 26.88 -46.60
C ALA A 3 25.97 26.96 -45.37
N ALA A 4 24.88 26.19 -45.39
CA ALA A 4 23.94 26.06 -44.29
C ALA A 4 24.52 25.14 -43.20
N THR A 5 24.70 25.67 -42.01
CA THR A 5 25.09 24.90 -40.81
C THR A 5 23.87 24.19 -40.25
N GLN A 6 23.81 22.89 -40.38
CA GLN A 6 22.78 22.08 -39.70
C GLN A 6 23.13 21.95 -38.20
N SER A 7 22.28 22.53 -37.37
CA SER A 7 22.31 22.35 -35.92
C SER A 7 21.60 21.03 -35.58
N VAL A 8 22.36 20.04 -35.11
CA VAL A 8 21.82 18.77 -34.57
C VAL A 8 21.31 19.05 -33.14
N ILE A 9 20.00 19.06 -32.96
CA ILE A 9 19.38 19.11 -31.64
C ILE A 9 19.53 17.70 -31.00
N LYS A 10 20.39 17.61 -29.98
CA LYS A 10 20.45 16.42 -29.13
C LYS A 10 19.15 16.31 -28.35
N PRO A 11 18.50 15.12 -28.26
CA PRO A 11 17.35 14.95 -27.38
C PRO A 11 17.80 15.12 -25.93
N ALA A 12 17.07 15.94 -25.17
CA ALA A 12 17.29 16.13 -23.75
C ALA A 12 17.03 14.79 -23.02
N SER A 13 18.07 14.25 -22.40
CA SER A 13 17.91 13.15 -21.46
C SER A 13 17.05 13.64 -20.29
N HIS A 14 15.86 13.08 -20.14
CA HIS A 14 15.03 13.32 -18.96
C HIS A 14 15.73 12.68 -17.77
N GLY A 15 16.64 13.39 -17.15
CA GLY A 15 17.27 12.98 -15.90
C GLY A 15 16.20 12.88 -14.81
N VAL A 16 16.09 11.70 -14.20
CA VAL A 16 15.25 11.49 -13.00
C VAL A 16 15.75 12.47 -11.93
N SER A 17 14.83 13.24 -11.33
CA SER A 17 15.18 14.17 -10.25
C SER A 17 15.86 13.39 -9.09
N PRO A 18 16.91 13.91 -8.45
CA PRO A 18 17.59 13.25 -7.34
C PRO A 18 16.64 12.76 -6.24
N ALA A 19 15.63 13.55 -5.89
CA ALA A 19 14.59 13.16 -4.92
C ALA A 19 13.77 11.93 -5.36
N THR A 20 13.52 11.77 -6.66
CA THR A 20 12.79 10.61 -7.21
C THR A 20 13.66 9.37 -7.19
N ALA A 21 14.96 9.49 -7.48
CA ALA A 21 15.91 8.38 -7.40
C ALA A 21 16.05 7.84 -5.97
N ASP A 22 16.04 8.70 -4.96
CA ASP A 22 16.08 8.32 -3.54
C ASP A 22 14.84 7.52 -3.12
N LEU A 23 13.64 7.89 -3.57
CA LEU A 23 12.41 7.18 -3.27
C LEU A 23 12.36 5.79 -3.92
N VAL A 24 12.89 5.63 -5.13
CA VAL A 24 12.99 4.33 -5.82
C VAL A 24 13.95 3.40 -5.05
N ALA A 25 15.12 3.90 -4.67
CA ALA A 25 16.08 3.14 -3.88
C ALA A 25 15.51 2.76 -2.51
N LEU A 26 14.77 3.67 -1.87
CA LEU A 26 14.08 3.40 -0.60
C LEU A 26 13.04 2.27 -0.77
N LYS A 27 12.21 2.34 -1.80
CA LYS A 27 11.19 1.32 -2.11
C LYS A 27 11.82 -0.06 -2.28
N SER A 28 12.91 -0.17 -3.04
CA SER A 28 13.61 -1.44 -3.25
C SER A 28 14.16 -2.02 -1.94
N ARG A 29 14.73 -1.18 -1.07
CA ARG A 29 15.21 -1.62 0.26
C ARG A 29 14.06 -2.08 1.16
N GLN A 30 12.95 -1.35 1.16
CA GLN A 30 11.76 -1.75 1.92
C GLN A 30 11.20 -3.08 1.42
N GLN A 31 11.07 -3.27 0.10
CA GLN A 31 10.61 -4.53 -0.49
C GLN A 31 11.52 -5.70 -0.08
N ALA A 32 12.83 -5.53 -0.14
CA ALA A 32 13.79 -6.53 0.32
C ALA A 32 13.62 -6.84 1.81
N SER A 33 13.42 -5.81 2.65
CA SER A 33 13.18 -5.98 4.07
C SER A 33 11.88 -6.76 4.36
N TRP A 34 10.75 -6.38 3.73
CA TRP A 34 9.48 -7.08 3.87
C TRP A 34 9.51 -8.52 3.34
N SER A 35 10.38 -8.79 2.36
CA SER A 35 10.59 -10.15 1.81
C SER A 35 11.47 -11.04 2.67
N SER A 36 12.25 -10.47 3.60
CA SER A 36 13.29 -11.20 4.33
C SER A 36 12.80 -11.93 5.59
N GLY A 37 11.61 -11.58 6.10
CA GLY A 37 11.05 -12.13 7.33
C GLY A 37 9.67 -12.79 7.12
N ASP A 38 9.29 -13.65 8.06
CA ASP A 38 7.93 -14.19 8.11
C ASP A 38 7.01 -13.21 8.87
N TYR A 39 6.57 -12.18 8.17
CA TYR A 39 5.63 -11.19 8.72
C TYR A 39 4.22 -11.76 8.93
N ALA A 40 3.91 -12.96 8.44
CA ALA A 40 2.65 -13.62 8.70
C ALA A 40 2.49 -13.97 10.19
N ILE A 41 3.59 -14.28 10.89
CA ILE A 41 3.58 -14.53 12.34
C ILE A 41 3.05 -13.32 13.11
N VAL A 42 3.58 -12.13 12.83
CA VAL A 42 3.08 -10.89 13.44
C VAL A 42 1.70 -10.53 12.89
N GLY A 43 1.50 -10.69 11.59
CA GLY A 43 0.23 -10.39 10.93
C GLY A 43 -0.95 -11.14 11.53
N THR A 44 -0.78 -12.41 11.91
CA THR A 44 -1.88 -13.20 12.51
C THR A 44 -2.35 -12.63 13.85
N THR A 45 -1.53 -11.92 14.60
CA THR A 45 -1.94 -11.26 15.86
C THR A 45 -2.83 -10.03 15.62
N LEU A 46 -2.88 -9.53 14.38
CA LEU A 46 -3.60 -8.32 13.96
C LEU A 46 -4.87 -8.63 13.16
N GLN A 47 -5.31 -9.88 13.11
CA GLN A 47 -6.50 -10.28 12.33
C GLN A 47 -7.73 -9.48 12.72
N ILE A 48 -7.93 -9.26 14.01
CA ILE A 48 -9.09 -8.52 14.53
C ILE A 48 -9.22 -7.13 13.92
N VAL A 49 -8.09 -6.46 13.60
CA VAL A 49 -8.11 -5.13 12.99
C VAL A 49 -8.72 -5.16 11.59
N GLY A 50 -8.47 -6.22 10.82
CA GLY A 50 -9.11 -6.43 9.51
C GLY A 50 -10.62 -6.61 9.63
N GLU A 51 -11.07 -7.39 10.64
CA GLU A 51 -12.50 -7.59 10.91
C GLU A 51 -13.19 -6.29 11.33
N GLU A 52 -12.59 -5.55 12.28
CA GLU A 52 -13.12 -4.26 12.77
C GLU A 52 -13.17 -3.21 11.66
N LEU A 53 -12.16 -3.17 10.78
CA LEU A 53 -12.16 -2.25 9.64
C LEU A 53 -13.30 -2.57 8.67
N CYS A 54 -13.50 -3.84 8.32
CA CYS A 54 -14.59 -4.25 7.44
C CYS A 54 -15.97 -4.00 8.07
N GLU A 55 -16.09 -4.15 9.38
CA GLU A 55 -17.31 -3.84 10.13
C GLU A 55 -17.58 -2.33 10.14
N ALA A 56 -16.57 -1.51 10.43
CA ALA A 56 -16.69 -0.05 10.45
C ALA A 56 -17.07 0.54 9.08
N LEU A 57 -16.69 -0.13 7.99
CA LEU A 57 -17.07 0.22 6.62
C LEU A 57 -18.43 -0.36 6.22
N ASP A 58 -19.06 -1.16 7.07
CA ASP A 58 -20.31 -1.87 6.76
C ASP A 58 -20.26 -2.61 5.41
N LEU A 59 -19.16 -3.33 5.16
CA LEU A 59 -18.97 -4.04 3.89
C LEU A 59 -20.05 -5.07 3.66
N ARG A 60 -20.65 -5.08 2.46
CA ARG A 60 -21.78 -5.90 2.09
C ARG A 60 -21.41 -6.91 0.99
N ALA A 61 -22.12 -8.03 0.98
CA ALA A 61 -21.99 -9.05 -0.03
C ALA A 61 -22.12 -8.46 -1.46
N GLY A 62 -21.23 -8.92 -2.34
CA GLY A 62 -21.22 -8.49 -3.74
C GLY A 62 -20.41 -7.21 -4.03
N GLN A 63 -20.04 -6.42 -3.02
CA GLN A 63 -19.17 -5.25 -3.22
C GLN A 63 -17.79 -5.66 -3.73
N LYS A 64 -17.25 -4.87 -4.67
CA LYS A 64 -15.87 -5.00 -5.15
C LYS A 64 -14.94 -4.30 -4.18
N VAL A 65 -14.08 -5.05 -3.50
CA VAL A 65 -13.15 -4.54 -2.48
C VAL A 65 -11.71 -4.75 -2.94
N LEU A 66 -10.91 -3.68 -2.87
CA LEU A 66 -9.47 -3.75 -3.08
C LEU A 66 -8.76 -3.65 -1.73
N ASP A 67 -7.94 -4.64 -1.39
CA ASP A 67 -7.03 -4.58 -0.25
C ASP A 67 -5.62 -4.24 -0.76
N VAL A 68 -5.09 -3.09 -0.35
CA VAL A 68 -3.82 -2.52 -0.84
C VAL A 68 -2.72 -2.70 0.18
N ALA A 69 -1.56 -3.21 -0.24
CA ALA A 69 -0.45 -3.61 0.61
C ALA A 69 -0.95 -4.57 1.71
N ALA A 70 -1.65 -5.61 1.24
CA ALA A 70 -2.45 -6.51 2.06
C ALA A 70 -1.63 -7.47 2.93
N GLY A 71 -0.33 -7.60 2.66
CA GLY A 71 0.52 -8.57 3.35
C GLY A 71 -0.03 -9.99 3.24
N ASN A 72 -0.22 -10.64 4.38
CA ASN A 72 -0.80 -11.98 4.46
C ASN A 72 -2.34 -12.00 4.46
N GLY A 73 -3.01 -10.86 4.16
CA GLY A 73 -4.42 -10.78 3.81
C GLY A 73 -5.40 -10.67 4.98
N ASN A 74 -5.11 -9.97 6.06
CA ASN A 74 -6.05 -9.84 7.18
C ASN A 74 -7.36 -9.17 6.78
N ALA A 75 -7.32 -7.99 6.14
CA ALA A 75 -8.53 -7.31 5.64
C ALA A 75 -9.11 -8.05 4.42
N THR A 76 -8.26 -8.62 3.57
CA THR A 76 -8.65 -9.49 2.45
C THR A 76 -9.62 -10.59 2.89
N LEU A 77 -9.23 -11.39 3.89
CA LEU A 77 -10.03 -12.52 4.38
C LEU A 77 -11.30 -12.04 5.10
N ALA A 78 -11.18 -10.97 5.88
CA ALA A 78 -12.32 -10.36 6.57
C ALA A 78 -13.40 -9.89 5.58
N ALA A 79 -13.01 -9.24 4.47
CA ALA A 79 -13.92 -8.83 3.41
C ALA A 79 -14.49 -10.03 2.64
N ALA A 80 -13.66 -11.06 2.37
CA ALA A 80 -14.11 -12.26 1.66
C ALA A 80 -15.11 -13.08 2.47
N ARG A 81 -14.96 -13.16 3.80
CA ARG A 81 -15.96 -13.79 4.71
C ARG A 81 -17.30 -13.05 4.70
N ARG A 82 -17.33 -11.77 4.33
CA ARG A 82 -18.54 -10.96 4.12
C ARG A 82 -19.10 -11.07 2.71
N TRP A 83 -18.64 -12.05 1.94
CA TRP A 83 -19.05 -12.32 0.55
C TRP A 83 -18.78 -11.18 -0.43
N CYS A 84 -17.77 -10.34 -0.15
CA CYS A 84 -17.28 -9.35 -1.09
C CYS A 84 -16.50 -10.02 -2.23
N GLN A 85 -16.43 -9.34 -3.38
CA GLN A 85 -15.56 -9.69 -4.50
C GLN A 85 -14.19 -9.03 -4.24
N VAL A 86 -13.26 -9.76 -3.63
CA VAL A 86 -12.01 -9.18 -3.12
C VAL A 86 -10.87 -9.36 -4.11
N THR A 87 -10.15 -8.26 -4.35
CA THR A 87 -8.82 -8.25 -4.95
C THR A 87 -7.80 -7.85 -3.90
N SER A 88 -6.81 -8.70 -3.65
CA SER A 88 -5.74 -8.48 -2.70
C SER A 88 -4.45 -8.12 -3.44
N THR A 89 -3.80 -7.03 -3.04
CA THR A 89 -2.56 -6.57 -3.69
C THR A 89 -1.46 -6.32 -2.68
N ASP A 90 -0.26 -6.71 -3.05
CA ASP A 90 0.98 -6.36 -2.36
C ASP A 90 2.12 -6.35 -3.38
N TYR A 91 3.20 -5.60 -3.12
CA TYR A 91 4.37 -5.61 -3.99
C TYR A 91 5.37 -6.71 -3.62
N VAL A 92 5.14 -7.43 -2.52
CA VAL A 92 5.93 -8.59 -2.05
C VAL A 92 5.18 -9.89 -2.37
N PRO A 93 5.62 -10.66 -3.40
CA PRO A 93 4.91 -11.87 -3.82
C PRO A 93 4.75 -12.93 -2.73
N SER A 94 5.78 -13.11 -1.88
CA SER A 94 5.74 -14.13 -0.80
C SER A 94 4.64 -13.85 0.23
N LEU A 95 4.33 -12.61 0.53
CA LEU A 95 3.24 -12.25 1.42
C LEU A 95 1.87 -12.59 0.81
N LEU A 96 1.70 -12.34 -0.49
CA LEU A 96 0.48 -12.73 -1.20
C LEU A 96 0.29 -14.25 -1.24
N GLU A 97 1.36 -15.03 -1.34
CA GLU A 97 1.26 -16.49 -1.28
C GLU A 97 0.80 -16.97 0.11
N CYS A 98 1.27 -16.36 1.18
CA CYS A 98 0.72 -16.61 2.52
C CYS A 98 -0.79 -16.29 2.59
N GLY A 99 -1.22 -15.16 2.04
CA GLY A 99 -2.64 -14.78 1.94
C GLY A 99 -3.45 -15.78 1.11
N ARG A 100 -2.90 -16.23 -0.02
CA ARG A 100 -3.53 -17.24 -0.89
C ARG A 100 -3.72 -18.57 -0.17
N ALA A 101 -2.71 -19.04 0.55
CA ALA A 101 -2.78 -20.27 1.33
C ALA A 101 -3.88 -20.18 2.40
N ARG A 102 -3.98 -19.05 3.11
CA ARG A 102 -5.02 -18.80 4.10
C ARG A 102 -6.42 -18.78 3.47
N ALA A 103 -6.60 -18.05 2.36
CA ALA A 103 -7.88 -18.00 1.64
C ALA A 103 -8.30 -19.40 1.16
N SER A 104 -7.36 -20.18 0.64
CA SER A 104 -7.61 -21.56 0.20
C SER A 104 -8.03 -22.47 1.37
N ALA A 105 -7.39 -22.35 2.53
CA ALA A 105 -7.72 -23.14 3.72
C ALA A 105 -9.15 -22.86 4.23
N GLU A 106 -9.67 -21.65 4.01
CA GLU A 106 -11.02 -21.25 4.38
C GLU A 106 -12.03 -21.41 3.21
N GLY A 107 -11.61 -21.88 2.03
CA GLY A 107 -12.46 -21.99 0.85
C GLY A 107 -12.93 -20.65 0.27
N LEU A 108 -12.22 -19.55 0.58
CA LEU A 108 -12.56 -18.21 0.14
C LEU A 108 -12.04 -17.91 -1.28
N LYS A 109 -12.85 -17.27 -2.09
CA LYS A 109 -12.49 -16.85 -3.45
C LYS A 109 -11.94 -15.42 -3.42
N VAL A 110 -10.65 -15.27 -3.68
CA VAL A 110 -9.93 -13.98 -3.68
C VAL A 110 -9.04 -13.91 -4.92
N ALA A 111 -9.03 -12.77 -5.61
CA ALA A 111 -8.06 -12.46 -6.65
C ALA A 111 -6.80 -11.86 -6.01
N PHE A 112 -5.63 -12.47 -6.27
CA PHE A 112 -4.33 -11.96 -5.76
C PHE A 112 -3.50 -11.42 -6.92
N LYS A 113 -2.98 -10.20 -6.79
CA LYS A 113 -2.20 -9.53 -7.82
C LYS A 113 -1.01 -8.79 -7.21
N VAL A 114 0.19 -9.05 -7.73
CA VAL A 114 1.36 -8.24 -7.36
C VAL A 114 1.17 -6.84 -7.91
N ALA A 115 1.21 -5.83 -7.04
CA ALA A 115 1.04 -4.43 -7.42
C ALA A 115 1.70 -3.49 -6.41
N ASP A 116 2.17 -2.36 -6.94
CA ASP A 116 2.69 -1.25 -6.15
C ASP A 116 1.54 -0.30 -5.77
N ALA A 117 1.40 0.02 -4.49
CA ALA A 117 0.39 0.95 -4.00
C ALA A 117 0.50 2.37 -4.59
N GLU A 118 1.68 2.74 -5.11
CA GLU A 118 1.92 4.03 -5.78
C GLU A 118 1.61 3.99 -7.30
N ALA A 119 1.26 2.81 -7.86
CA ALA A 119 0.94 2.61 -9.27
C ALA A 119 0.00 1.41 -9.43
N LEU A 120 -1.23 1.54 -8.97
CA LEU A 120 -2.22 0.45 -8.98
C LEU A 120 -2.69 0.15 -10.42
N PRO A 121 -2.59 -1.11 -10.88
CA PRO A 121 -2.90 -1.48 -12.27
C PRO A 121 -4.40 -1.78 -12.44
N PHE A 122 -5.24 -0.80 -12.07
CA PHE A 122 -6.69 -0.84 -12.17
C PHE A 122 -7.23 0.46 -12.75
N ASP A 123 -8.40 0.39 -13.37
CA ASP A 123 -9.11 1.54 -13.90
C ASP A 123 -9.62 2.47 -12.78
N ASP A 124 -9.90 3.72 -13.14
CA ASP A 124 -10.51 4.69 -12.23
C ASP A 124 -11.88 4.20 -11.78
N GLY A 125 -12.17 4.31 -10.49
CA GLY A 125 -13.46 3.94 -9.93
C GLY A 125 -13.82 2.45 -10.02
N ALA A 126 -12.83 1.57 -10.11
CA ALA A 126 -13.04 0.13 -10.29
C ALA A 126 -13.63 -0.58 -9.06
N PHE A 127 -13.50 0.02 -7.86
CA PHE A 127 -13.86 -0.62 -6.59
C PHE A 127 -14.90 0.18 -5.79
N ASP A 128 -15.79 -0.54 -5.11
CA ASP A 128 -16.78 0.04 -4.19
C ASP A 128 -16.12 0.46 -2.87
N ALA A 129 -15.13 -0.30 -2.43
CA ALA A 129 -14.33 0.02 -1.25
C ALA A 129 -12.86 -0.31 -1.48
N VAL A 130 -11.99 0.53 -0.90
CA VAL A 130 -10.53 0.33 -0.89
C VAL A 130 -10.08 0.29 0.57
N VAL A 131 -9.37 -0.76 0.96
CA VAL A 131 -8.93 -0.95 2.33
C VAL A 131 -7.42 -1.14 2.40
N SER A 132 -6.82 -0.81 3.54
CA SER A 132 -5.46 -1.20 3.87
C SER A 132 -5.28 -1.26 5.39
N THR A 133 -4.64 -2.31 5.88
CA THR A 133 -4.27 -2.45 7.29
C THR A 133 -2.76 -2.40 7.43
N PHE A 134 -2.25 -1.31 7.99
CA PHE A 134 -0.83 -1.05 8.28
C PHE A 134 0.13 -1.09 7.08
N GLY A 135 -0.37 -1.27 5.85
CA GLY A 135 0.47 -1.42 4.66
C GLY A 135 0.83 -0.08 4.01
N VAL A 136 -0.17 0.67 3.52
CA VAL A 136 0.06 1.91 2.74
C VAL A 136 0.80 2.99 3.50
N MET A 137 0.77 2.99 4.83
CA MET A 137 1.51 3.96 5.65
C MET A 137 3.03 3.88 5.46
N PHE A 138 3.55 2.75 4.96
CA PHE A 138 4.97 2.55 4.71
C PHE A 138 5.41 2.89 3.29
N THR A 139 4.49 3.32 2.41
CA THR A 139 4.87 3.70 1.05
C THR A 139 5.82 4.90 1.05
N PRO A 140 6.90 4.88 0.26
CA PRO A 140 7.83 6.00 0.16
C PRO A 140 7.16 7.29 -0.30
N ASN A 141 6.33 7.21 -1.33
CA ASN A 141 5.55 8.33 -1.85
C ASN A 141 4.10 8.25 -1.36
N GLN A 142 3.88 8.72 -0.13
CA GLN A 142 2.56 8.69 0.51
C GLN A 142 1.49 9.46 -0.26
N ASP A 143 1.85 10.58 -0.89
CA ASP A 143 0.90 11.39 -1.66
C ASP A 143 0.48 10.67 -2.93
N ARG A 144 1.41 9.97 -3.60
CA ARG A 144 1.10 9.14 -4.76
C ARG A 144 0.20 7.96 -4.38
N ALA A 145 0.53 7.27 -3.29
CA ALA A 145 -0.31 6.18 -2.79
C ALA A 145 -1.74 6.68 -2.47
N ALA A 146 -1.87 7.80 -1.75
CA ALA A 146 -3.18 8.39 -1.46
C ALA A 146 -3.96 8.72 -2.75
N SER A 147 -3.30 9.29 -3.76
CA SER A 147 -3.90 9.58 -5.06
C SER A 147 -4.40 8.32 -5.78
N GLU A 148 -3.64 7.22 -5.73
CA GLU A 148 -4.03 5.95 -6.31
C GLU A 148 -5.22 5.32 -5.59
N LEU A 149 -5.25 5.34 -4.23
CA LEU A 149 -6.40 4.86 -3.46
C LEU A 149 -7.69 5.62 -3.84
N LEU A 150 -7.59 6.95 -3.98
CA LEU A 150 -8.72 7.79 -4.42
C LEU A 150 -9.13 7.50 -5.86
N ARG A 151 -8.17 7.33 -6.76
CA ARG A 151 -8.42 7.09 -8.17
C ARG A 151 -9.17 5.79 -8.44
N VAL A 152 -8.77 4.69 -7.79
CA VAL A 152 -9.36 3.38 -8.00
C VAL A 152 -10.69 3.18 -7.24
N CYS A 153 -10.96 4.00 -6.22
CA CYS A 153 -12.22 4.02 -5.52
C CYS A 153 -13.26 4.79 -6.34
N ARG A 154 -14.45 4.20 -6.56
CA ARG A 154 -15.51 4.88 -7.32
C ARG A 154 -16.03 6.12 -6.58
N PRO A 155 -16.62 7.08 -7.29
CA PRO A 155 -17.38 8.15 -6.67
C PRO A 155 -18.48 7.60 -5.74
N GLY A 156 -18.52 8.09 -4.50
CA GLY A 156 -19.42 7.58 -3.46
C GLY A 156 -19.03 6.22 -2.87
N GLY A 157 -17.85 5.69 -3.24
CA GLY A 157 -17.24 4.52 -2.59
C GLY A 157 -16.59 4.88 -1.25
N GLN A 158 -16.00 3.90 -0.60
CA GLN A 158 -15.41 4.04 0.73
C GLN A 158 -13.92 3.73 0.71
N ILE A 159 -13.14 4.49 1.48
CA ILE A 159 -11.73 4.17 1.73
C ILE A 159 -11.54 3.99 3.24
N GLY A 160 -11.13 2.81 3.65
CA GLY A 160 -10.87 2.47 5.05
C GLY A 160 -9.41 2.12 5.30
N LEU A 161 -8.79 2.79 6.25
CA LEU A 161 -7.38 2.60 6.56
C LEU A 161 -7.20 2.39 8.07
N ALA A 162 -6.49 1.33 8.45
CA ALA A 162 -6.01 1.15 9.81
C ALA A 162 -4.50 1.45 9.85
N ASN A 163 -4.09 2.40 10.68
CA ASN A 163 -2.73 2.88 10.76
C ASN A 163 -2.26 3.02 12.21
N TRP A 164 -0.96 2.84 12.45
CA TRP A 164 -0.37 3.12 13.75
C TRP A 164 -0.39 4.63 14.04
N THR A 165 -0.86 5.00 15.23
CA THR A 165 -0.88 6.39 15.66
C THR A 165 0.48 6.84 16.18
N PRO A 166 0.85 8.15 16.07
CA PRO A 166 2.10 8.67 16.60
C PRO A 166 2.26 8.50 18.13
N ASP A 167 1.15 8.45 18.83
CA ASP A 167 1.11 8.39 20.29
C ASP A 167 0.96 6.97 20.85
N GLY A 168 0.63 6.00 19.97
CA GLY A 168 0.56 4.58 20.32
C GLY A 168 1.95 3.95 20.48
N PHE A 169 1.99 2.72 20.99
CA PHE A 169 3.23 1.98 21.24
C PHE A 169 4.16 1.95 20.01
N ILE A 170 3.64 1.58 18.85
CA ILE A 170 4.43 1.50 17.60
C ILE A 170 4.93 2.88 17.17
N GLY A 171 4.10 3.93 17.30
CA GLY A 171 4.54 5.29 16.99
C GLY A 171 5.67 5.78 17.91
N GLN A 172 5.62 5.44 19.20
CA GLN A 172 6.70 5.72 20.14
C GLN A 172 7.97 4.92 19.81
N MET A 173 7.82 3.64 19.45
CA MET A 173 8.93 2.81 18.97
C MET A 173 9.59 3.44 17.72
N PHE A 174 8.82 3.93 16.75
CA PHE A 174 9.40 4.64 15.59
C PHE A 174 10.16 5.90 15.99
N LYS A 175 9.70 6.66 16.98
CA LYS A 175 10.43 7.83 17.50
C LYS A 175 11.77 7.44 18.13
N ILE A 176 11.82 6.32 18.85
CA ILE A 176 13.06 5.83 19.46
C ILE A 176 14.02 5.33 18.37
N LEU A 177 13.54 4.46 17.47
CA LEU A 177 14.35 3.90 16.38
C LEU A 177 14.91 5.00 15.46
N GLY A 178 14.13 6.04 15.18
CA GLY A 178 14.55 7.16 14.34
C GLY A 178 15.74 7.95 14.88
N LYS A 179 16.05 7.84 16.19
CA LYS A 179 17.27 8.44 16.79
C LYS A 179 18.54 7.67 16.38
N TYR A 180 18.43 6.38 16.12
CA TYR A 180 19.55 5.50 15.78
C TYR A 180 19.60 5.18 14.29
N LEU A 181 18.44 5.14 13.65
CA LEU A 181 18.25 4.84 12.22
C LEU A 181 17.41 5.97 11.61
N PRO A 182 18.03 7.13 11.34
CA PRO A 182 17.29 8.25 10.76
C PRO A 182 16.71 7.85 9.39
N PRO A 183 15.47 8.27 9.08
CA PRO A 183 14.88 8.00 7.79
C PRO A 183 15.70 8.65 6.67
N PRO A 184 15.72 8.07 5.47
CA PRO A 184 16.37 8.68 4.31
C PRO A 184 15.83 10.08 4.04
N ALA A 185 16.67 10.95 3.46
CA ALA A 185 16.25 12.30 3.09
C ALA A 185 14.99 12.25 2.19
N GLY A 186 14.00 13.07 2.52
CA GLY A 186 12.72 13.13 1.80
C GLY A 186 11.69 12.08 2.19
N ALA A 187 12.03 11.06 2.99
CA ALA A 187 11.05 10.09 3.48
C ALA A 187 10.12 10.71 4.53
N LYS A 188 8.81 10.56 4.33
CA LYS A 188 7.80 10.96 5.31
C LYS A 188 7.64 9.86 6.39
N SER A 189 7.38 10.27 7.63
CA SER A 189 7.11 9.32 8.72
C SER A 189 5.85 8.50 8.41
N PRO A 190 5.88 7.16 8.56
CA PRO A 190 4.67 6.33 8.44
C PRO A 190 3.56 6.76 9.39
N ALA A 191 3.89 7.23 10.58
CA ALA A 191 2.91 7.65 11.60
C ALA A 191 2.06 8.86 11.19
N LEU A 192 2.39 9.56 10.10
CA LEU A 192 1.57 10.66 9.55
C LEU A 192 0.16 10.19 9.14
N TRP A 193 0.02 8.96 8.66
CA TRP A 193 -1.28 8.38 8.29
C TRP A 193 -2.21 8.17 9.49
N GLY A 194 -1.66 7.96 10.68
CA GLY A 194 -2.41 7.81 11.92
C GLY A 194 -2.62 9.12 12.70
N SER A 195 -2.17 10.27 12.17
CA SER A 195 -2.32 11.56 12.85
C SER A 195 -3.74 12.13 12.71
N ARG A 196 -4.23 12.81 13.76
CA ARG A 196 -5.58 13.45 13.74
C ARG A 196 -5.71 14.55 12.67
N ALA A 197 -4.62 15.17 12.26
CA ALA A 197 -4.61 16.21 11.23
C ALA A 197 -4.93 15.70 9.81
N ARG A 198 -4.98 14.39 9.61
CA ARG A 198 -5.26 13.74 8.31
C ARG A 198 -6.49 12.83 8.34
N ARG A 199 -7.38 13.03 9.31
CA ARG A 199 -8.68 12.34 9.38
C ARG A 199 -9.72 13.01 8.51
#